data_c269fa35ba605aee5c172eeb512ead94
#
_entry.id   c269fa35ba605aee5c172eeb512ead94
#
_cell.length_a   1.000
_cell.length_b   1.000
_cell.length_c   1.000
_cell.angle_alpha   90.00
_cell.angle_beta   90.00
_cell.angle_gamma   90.00
#
_symmetry.space_group_name_H-M   'P 1'
#
loop_
_entity.id
_entity.type
_entity.pdbx_description
1 polymer ?
#
loop_
_entity_poly.entity_id
_entity_poly.type
_entity_poly.pdbx_seq_one_letter_code
_entity_poly.pdbx_strand_id
1 'polypeptide(L)'
;MNDAHLHLVVNHFPIIGTILALGVLIAGFFLKNSSVKNTAYGLFIVSAIFAALSMSTGEGAEEMVEDMPNIGKRIIHVHEEIAEKLTIILYLLGGISVLGIILNLKNHAKAKF
;
A
#
# COMPACT_ATOMS: atom_id res chain seq x y z
N MET A 1 20.66 8.14 -6.58
CA MET A 1 19.99 7.27 -5.60
C MET A 1 20.07 5.84 -6.11
N ASN A 2 20.59 4.92 -5.32
CA ASN A 2 20.68 3.52 -5.74
C ASN A 2 19.41 2.77 -5.33
N ASP A 3 19.29 1.51 -5.75
CA ASP A 3 18.08 0.72 -5.49
C ASP A 3 17.82 0.51 -3.99
N ALA A 4 18.86 0.33 -3.20
CA ALA A 4 18.68 0.15 -1.75
C ALA A 4 18.15 1.43 -1.11
N HIS A 5 18.69 2.56 -1.50
CA HIS A 5 18.25 3.85 -0.98
C HIS A 5 16.81 4.15 -1.43
N LEU A 6 16.52 3.90 -2.69
CA LEU A 6 15.17 4.12 -3.22
C LEU A 6 14.16 3.22 -2.51
N HIS A 7 14.51 1.96 -2.27
CA HIS A 7 13.65 1.03 -1.54
C HIS A 7 13.37 1.53 -0.12
N LEU A 8 14.38 2.05 0.57
CA LEU A 8 14.20 2.59 1.91
C LEU A 8 13.24 3.77 1.93
N VAL A 9 13.26 4.57 0.87
CA VAL A 9 12.35 5.71 0.76
C VAL A 9 10.93 5.23 0.45
N VAL A 10 10.77 4.42 -0.60
CA VAL A 10 9.42 4.09 -1.09
C VAL A 10 8.66 3.11 -0.23
N ASN A 11 9.35 2.26 0.54
CA ASN A 11 8.64 1.25 1.33
C ASN A 11 7.90 1.84 2.53
N HIS A 12 8.19 3.06 2.91
CA HIS A 12 7.45 3.73 3.98
C HIS A 12 6.05 4.16 3.53
N PHE A 13 5.90 4.47 2.26
CA PHE A 13 4.63 4.99 1.76
C PHE A 13 3.48 3.99 1.87
N PRO A 14 3.65 2.70 1.51
CA PRO A 14 2.53 1.77 1.68
C PRO A 14 2.16 1.55 3.14
N ILE A 15 3.13 1.58 4.04
CA ILE A 15 2.88 1.38 5.47
C ILE A 15 2.10 2.56 6.03
N ILE A 16 2.61 3.76 5.86
CA ILE A 16 1.98 4.98 6.37
C ILE A 16 0.67 5.22 5.65
N GLY A 17 0.64 5.06 4.34
CA GLY A 17 -0.55 5.28 3.54
C GLY A 17 -1.70 4.36 3.94
N THR A 18 -1.41 3.10 4.26
CA THR A 18 -2.44 2.14 4.67
C THR A 18 -3.03 2.53 6.03
N ILE A 19 -2.18 2.94 6.97
CA ILE A 19 -2.65 3.37 8.28
C ILE A 19 -3.53 4.62 8.16
N LEU A 20 -3.09 5.59 7.38
CA LEU A 20 -3.87 6.81 7.15
C LEU A 20 -5.18 6.50 6.42
N ALA A 21 -5.12 5.63 5.42
CA ALA A 21 -6.30 5.25 4.66
C ALA A 21 -7.34 4.59 5.56
N LEU A 22 -6.90 3.72 6.44
CA LEU A 22 -7.81 3.06 7.37
C LEU A 22 -8.47 4.07 8.30
N GLY A 23 -7.69 5.00 8.85
CA GLY A 23 -8.24 6.05 9.71
C GLY A 23 -9.26 6.92 8.98
N VAL A 24 -8.94 7.31 7.74
CA VAL A 24 -9.86 8.12 6.94
C VAL A 24 -11.13 7.33 6.58
N LEU A 25 -10.99 6.05 6.29
CA LEU A 25 -12.15 5.21 5.97
C LEU A 25 -13.08 5.08 7.17
N ILE A 26 -12.52 4.85 8.34
CA ILE A 26 -13.31 4.77 9.56
C ILE A 26 -14.06 6.09 9.78
N ALA A 27 -13.37 7.22 9.62
CA ALA A 27 -14.00 8.52 9.73
C ALA A 27 -15.13 8.67 8.72
N GLY A 28 -14.92 8.22 7.49
CA GLY A 28 -15.94 8.29 6.44
C GLY A 28 -17.20 7.51 6.78
N PHE A 29 -17.04 6.33 7.41
CA PHE A 29 -18.20 5.55 7.84
C PHE A 29 -18.96 6.24 8.96
N PHE A 30 -18.25 6.78 9.95
CA PHE A 30 -18.91 7.48 11.03
C PHE A 30 -19.61 8.76 10.58
N LEU A 31 -19.00 9.48 9.66
CA LEU A 31 -19.57 10.71 9.13
C LEU A 31 -20.59 10.46 8.03
N LYS A 32 -20.69 9.24 7.55
CA LYS A 32 -21.56 8.87 6.43
C LYS A 32 -21.30 9.76 5.21
N ASN A 33 -20.04 9.99 4.93
CA ASN A 33 -19.63 10.90 3.88
C ASN A 33 -18.91 10.17 2.76
N SER A 34 -19.51 10.15 1.58
CA SER A 34 -18.94 9.44 0.43
C SER A 34 -17.61 10.04 -0.04
N SER A 35 -17.44 11.34 0.05
CA SER A 35 -16.19 11.97 -0.36
C SER A 35 -15.03 11.55 0.54
N VAL A 36 -15.28 11.44 1.84
CA VAL A 36 -14.27 10.98 2.78
C VAL A 36 -13.92 9.52 2.51
N LYS A 37 -14.93 8.68 2.26
CA LYS A 37 -14.69 7.28 1.91
C LYS A 37 -13.88 7.16 0.63
N ASN A 38 -14.20 7.96 -0.40
CA ASN A 38 -13.47 7.95 -1.66
C ASN A 38 -12.02 8.40 -1.47
N THR A 39 -11.78 9.35 -0.58
CA THR A 39 -10.43 9.76 -0.25
C THR A 39 -9.64 8.60 0.36
N ALA A 40 -10.27 7.84 1.26
CA ALA A 40 -9.64 6.65 1.82
C ALA A 40 -9.32 5.61 0.75
N TYR A 41 -10.24 5.37 -0.15
CA TYR A 41 -10.02 4.43 -1.25
C TYR A 41 -8.87 4.88 -2.15
N GLY A 42 -8.80 6.19 -2.42
CA GLY A 42 -7.68 6.74 -3.18
C GLY A 42 -6.35 6.52 -2.47
N LEU A 43 -6.32 6.69 -1.15
CA LEU A 43 -5.12 6.43 -0.36
C LEU A 43 -4.71 4.96 -0.40
N PHE A 44 -5.66 4.03 -0.37
CA PHE A 44 -5.35 2.61 -0.51
C PHE A 44 -4.76 2.30 -1.90
N ILE A 45 -5.31 2.91 -2.94
CA ILE A 45 -4.82 2.72 -4.31
C ILE A 45 -3.38 3.22 -4.42
N VAL A 46 -3.11 4.42 -3.91
CA VAL A 46 -1.76 4.99 -3.93
C VAL A 46 -0.80 4.11 -3.12
N SER A 47 -1.25 3.61 -1.97
CA SER A 47 -0.44 2.70 -1.15
C SER A 47 -0.11 1.42 -1.91
N ALA A 48 -1.05 0.88 -2.67
CA ALA A 48 -0.81 -0.31 -3.48
C ALA A 48 0.21 -0.04 -4.59
N ILE A 49 0.14 1.14 -5.21
CA ILE A 49 1.12 1.54 -6.23
C ILE A 49 2.52 1.62 -5.62
N PHE A 50 2.65 2.24 -4.44
CA PHE A 50 3.94 2.32 -3.78
C PHE A 50 4.42 0.94 -3.29
N ALA A 51 3.50 0.04 -2.94
CA ALA A 51 3.87 -1.32 -2.62
C ALA A 51 4.50 -2.01 -3.83
N ALA A 52 3.95 -1.79 -5.03
CA ALA A 52 4.52 -2.34 -6.25
C ALA A 52 5.92 -1.77 -6.51
N LEU A 53 6.11 -0.46 -6.29
CA LEU A 53 7.42 0.16 -6.43
C LEU A 53 8.40 -0.38 -5.39
N SER A 54 7.93 -0.62 -4.17
CA SER A 54 8.75 -1.18 -3.12
C SER A 54 9.22 -2.59 -3.48
N MET A 55 8.33 -3.43 -4.01
CA MET A 55 8.72 -4.78 -4.45
C MET A 55 9.71 -4.71 -5.61
N SER A 56 9.49 -3.79 -6.54
CA SER A 56 10.38 -3.62 -7.68
C SER A 56 11.79 -3.20 -7.25
N THR A 57 11.91 -2.28 -6.29
CA THR A 57 13.21 -1.82 -5.81
C THR A 57 13.84 -2.81 -4.83
N GLY A 58 13.02 -3.67 -4.21
CA GLY A 58 13.49 -4.63 -3.23
C GLY A 58 14.48 -5.63 -3.79
N GLU A 59 14.29 -6.09 -5.03
CA GLU A 59 15.21 -7.01 -5.66
C GLU A 59 16.61 -6.39 -5.81
N GLY A 60 16.66 -5.15 -6.33
CA GLY A 60 17.93 -4.46 -6.46
C GLY A 60 18.57 -4.16 -5.11
N ALA A 61 17.74 -3.81 -4.12
CA ALA A 61 18.22 -3.57 -2.77
C ALA A 61 18.81 -4.85 -2.16
N GLU A 62 18.15 -5.99 -2.38
CA GLU A 62 18.65 -7.26 -1.90
C GLU A 62 20.00 -7.60 -2.49
N GLU A 63 20.16 -7.43 -3.81
CA GLU A 63 21.42 -7.68 -4.48
C GLU A 63 22.55 -6.84 -3.90
N MET A 64 22.26 -5.63 -3.48
CA MET A 64 23.27 -4.74 -2.94
C MET A 64 23.70 -5.09 -1.54
N VAL A 65 22.86 -5.75 -0.76
CA VAL A 65 23.14 -6.01 0.66
C VAL A 65 23.36 -7.48 1.00
N GLU A 66 23.06 -8.41 0.10
CA GLU A 66 23.11 -9.83 0.42
C GLU A 66 24.49 -10.32 0.82
N ASP A 67 25.55 -9.67 0.33
CA ASP A 67 26.92 -10.03 0.65
C ASP A 67 27.49 -9.25 1.83
N MET A 68 26.72 -8.42 2.47
CA MET A 68 27.20 -7.66 3.62
C MET A 68 27.40 -8.60 4.82
N PRO A 69 28.49 -8.42 5.59
CA PRO A 69 28.83 -9.35 6.67
C PRO A 69 27.78 -9.49 7.77
N ASN A 70 27.03 -8.43 8.04
CA ASN A 70 26.07 -8.45 9.13
C ASN A 70 24.65 -8.72 8.71
N ILE A 71 24.45 -9.05 7.43
CA ILE A 71 23.11 -9.30 6.93
C ILE A 71 23.04 -10.72 6.44
N GLY A 72 22.28 -11.56 7.09
CA GLY A 72 22.14 -12.95 6.70
C GLY A 72 21.11 -13.12 5.61
N LYS A 73 21.35 -14.06 4.71
CA LYS A 73 20.39 -14.39 3.66
C LYS A 73 19.06 -14.84 4.25
N ARG A 74 19.08 -15.46 5.41
CA ARG A 74 17.86 -15.88 6.09
C ARG A 74 16.98 -14.70 6.49
N ILE A 75 17.61 -13.63 6.97
CA ILE A 75 16.88 -12.43 7.38
C ILE A 75 16.24 -11.78 6.15
N ILE A 76 16.97 -11.70 5.05
CA ILE A 76 16.45 -11.15 3.80
C ILE A 76 15.27 -11.98 3.31
N HIS A 77 15.40 -13.31 3.36
CA HIS A 77 14.33 -14.20 2.91
C HIS A 77 13.07 -14.06 3.75
N VAL A 78 13.20 -13.94 5.08
CA VAL A 78 12.06 -13.72 5.97
C VAL A 78 11.40 -12.38 5.64
N HIS A 79 12.20 -11.36 5.41
CA HIS A 79 11.67 -10.04 5.04
C HIS A 79 10.88 -10.11 3.73
N GLU A 80 11.41 -10.81 2.73
CA GLU A 80 10.72 -10.98 1.46
C GLU A 80 9.39 -11.69 1.60
N GLU A 81 9.32 -12.75 2.40
CA GLU A 81 8.08 -13.47 2.61
C GLU A 81 7.00 -12.58 3.21
N ILE A 82 7.37 -11.82 4.23
CA ILE A 82 6.45 -10.92 4.89
C ILE A 82 6.01 -9.82 3.93
N ALA A 83 6.96 -9.26 3.19
CA ALA A 83 6.67 -8.20 2.23
C ALA A 83 5.73 -8.67 1.13
N GLU A 84 5.93 -9.90 0.63
CA GLU A 84 5.05 -10.45 -0.40
C GLU A 84 3.62 -10.60 0.11
N LYS A 85 3.46 -11.13 1.32
CA LYS A 85 2.13 -11.29 1.91
C LYS A 85 1.42 -9.96 2.10
N LEU A 86 2.14 -8.97 2.63
CA LEU A 86 1.57 -7.64 2.83
C LEU A 86 1.24 -6.96 1.50
N THR A 87 2.09 -7.15 0.50
CA THR A 87 1.85 -6.58 -0.82
C THR A 87 0.60 -7.17 -1.47
N ILE A 88 0.41 -8.48 -1.35
CA ILE A 88 -0.80 -9.12 -1.87
C ILE A 88 -2.04 -8.53 -1.19
N ILE A 89 -1.99 -8.36 0.13
CA ILE A 89 -3.10 -7.75 0.86
C ILE A 89 -3.36 -6.34 0.35
N LEU A 90 -2.32 -5.55 0.13
CA LEU A 90 -2.46 -4.20 -0.38
C LEU A 90 -3.04 -4.17 -1.80
N TYR A 91 -2.65 -5.11 -2.64
CA TYR A 91 -3.21 -5.20 -3.99
C TYR A 91 -4.71 -5.51 -3.93
N LEU A 92 -5.10 -6.40 -3.02
CA LEU A 92 -6.52 -6.70 -2.83
C LEU A 92 -7.28 -5.47 -2.32
N LEU A 93 -6.69 -4.76 -1.37
CA LEU A 93 -7.30 -3.52 -0.85
C LEU A 93 -7.39 -2.46 -1.94
N GLY A 94 -6.37 -2.33 -2.77
CA GLY A 94 -6.38 -1.40 -3.89
C GLY A 94 -7.49 -1.73 -4.89
N GLY A 95 -7.64 -3.02 -5.23
CA GLY A 95 -8.69 -3.46 -6.14
C GLY A 95 -10.08 -3.23 -5.58
N ILE A 96 -10.28 -3.57 -4.31
CA ILE A 96 -11.55 -3.33 -3.63
C ILE A 96 -11.84 -1.82 -3.58
N SER A 97 -10.80 -1.01 -3.37
CA SER A 97 -10.96 0.44 -3.32
C SER A 97 -11.38 1.02 -4.66
N VAL A 98 -10.86 0.49 -5.76
CA VAL A 98 -11.32 0.91 -7.09
C VAL A 98 -12.79 0.62 -7.24
N LEU A 99 -13.24 -0.59 -6.85
CA LEU A 99 -14.64 -0.93 -6.90
C LEU A 99 -15.47 -0.03 -5.99
N GLY A 100 -14.94 0.30 -4.81
CA GLY A 100 -15.64 1.18 -3.88
C GLY A 100 -15.87 2.57 -4.47
N ILE A 101 -14.86 3.11 -5.12
CA ILE A 101 -14.98 4.42 -5.77
C ILE A 101 -16.00 4.36 -6.90
N ILE A 102 -15.93 3.34 -7.75
CA ILE A 102 -16.85 3.18 -8.87
C ILE A 102 -18.28 3.09 -8.35
N LEU A 103 -18.52 2.28 -7.34
CA LEU A 103 -19.86 2.13 -6.78
C LEU A 103 -20.37 3.41 -6.17
N ASN A 104 -19.52 4.15 -5.46
CA ASN A 104 -19.91 5.42 -4.88
C ASN A 104 -20.27 6.46 -5.94
N LEU A 105 -19.49 6.50 -7.01
CA LEU A 105 -19.78 7.41 -8.12
C LEU A 105 -21.06 7.05 -8.83
N LYS A 106 -21.30 5.75 -9.05
CA LYS A 106 -22.52 5.30 -9.72
C LYS A 106 -23.75 5.54 -8.87
N ASN A 107 -23.64 5.34 -7.60
CA ASN A 107 -24.78 5.46 -6.70
C ASN A 107 -24.96 6.87 -6.14
N HIS A 108 -24.05 7.76 -6.48
CA HIS A 108 -24.10 9.12 -5.93
C HIS A 108 -25.42 9.82 -6.22
N ALA A 109 -25.96 9.57 -7.38
CA ALA A 109 -27.20 10.22 -7.78
C ALA A 109 -28.43 9.65 -7.10
N LYS A 110 -28.40 8.40 -6.75
CA LYS A 110 -29.59 7.84 -6.16
C LYS A 110 -29.36 7.41 -4.79
N ALA A 111 -28.23 7.35 -4.34
CA ALA A 111 -28.19 6.88 -3.14
C ALA A 111 -27.83 7.60 -2.17
N LYS A 112 -27.54 8.02 -1.81
CA LYS A 112 -27.25 8.49 -0.78
C LYS A 112 -26.76 7.66 0.11
N PHE A 113 -25.79 7.27 0.25
CA PHE A 113 -25.20 6.61 1.30
C PHE A 113 -24.22 7.50 1.88
#